data_76b22cf3bd10ee962e239c0db53b069b
#
_entry.id   76b22cf3bd10ee962e239c0db53b069b
#
_cell.length_a   1.000
_cell.length_b   1.000
_cell.length_c   1.000
_cell.angle_alpha   90.00
_cell.angle_beta   90.00
_cell.angle_gamma   90.00
#
_symmetry.space_group_name_H-M   'P 1'
#
loop_
_entity.id
_entity.type
_entity.pdbx_description
1 polymer ?
#
loop_
_entity_poly.entity_id
_entity_poly.type
_entity_poly.pdbx_seq_one_letter_code
_entity_poly.pdbx_strand_id
1 'polypeptide(L)'
;MTVMERLIKSGVGWRIGWNPNTAEFKGLVGGDDWAMELTETELNDFCRLLGQLAESMRQIAAELMDEEKIACEAESDLLWMEVEGYPHAYSLRFILHTGRRGEGSWTPAAVPGLMQATQMLKVF
;
A
#
# COMPACT_ATOMS: atom_id res chain seq x y z
N MET A 1 -13.01 -16.02 26.29
CA MET A 1 -12.47 -16.00 24.91
C MET A 1 -11.94 -14.62 24.63
N THR A 2 -10.74 -14.54 24.11
CA THR A 2 -10.14 -13.27 23.79
C THR A 2 -10.44 -12.94 22.33
N VAL A 3 -11.02 -11.78 22.08
CA VAL A 3 -11.30 -11.28 20.73
C VAL A 3 -10.25 -10.23 20.41
N MET A 4 -9.52 -10.45 19.31
CA MET A 4 -8.55 -9.47 18.84
C MET A 4 -9.27 -8.27 18.24
N GLU A 5 -8.77 -7.10 18.52
CA GLU A 5 -9.39 -5.87 18.04
C GLU A 5 -9.14 -5.65 16.56
N ARG A 6 -10.16 -5.10 15.91
CA ARG A 6 -10.04 -4.60 14.55
C ARG A 6 -9.28 -3.28 14.60
N LEU A 7 -8.32 -3.13 13.70
CA LEU A 7 -7.55 -1.90 13.55
C LEU A 7 -7.92 -1.22 12.24
N ILE A 8 -8.27 0.06 12.32
CA ILE A 8 -8.47 0.89 11.13
C ILE A 8 -7.70 2.18 11.36
N LYS A 9 -6.83 2.50 10.42
CA LYS A 9 -6.08 3.75 10.42
C LYS A 9 -6.42 4.53 9.16
N SER A 10 -6.50 5.82 9.29
CA SER A 10 -6.82 6.69 8.17
C SER A 10 -6.12 8.03 8.30
N GLY A 11 -5.96 8.68 7.18
CA GLY A 11 -5.42 10.03 7.08
C GLY A 11 -5.98 10.68 5.84
N VAL A 12 -5.35 11.76 5.42
CA VAL A 12 -5.79 12.49 4.23
C VAL A 12 -5.55 11.62 2.99
N GLY A 13 -6.65 11.16 2.38
CA GLY A 13 -6.59 10.42 1.13
C GLY A 13 -6.30 8.94 1.25
N TRP A 14 -6.22 8.37 2.46
CA TRP A 14 -5.89 6.96 2.61
C TRP A 14 -6.57 6.33 3.83
N ARG A 15 -6.81 5.03 3.73
CA ARG A 15 -7.28 4.18 4.82
C ARG A 15 -6.60 2.82 4.72
N ILE A 16 -6.33 2.20 5.87
CA ILE A 16 -5.84 0.83 5.92
C ILE A 16 -6.42 0.16 7.16
N GLY A 17 -6.76 -1.12 7.04
CA GLY A 17 -7.39 -1.83 8.13
C GLY A 17 -6.96 -3.28 8.23
N TRP A 18 -7.14 -3.81 9.43
CA TRP A 18 -6.88 -5.21 9.76
C TRP A 18 -7.98 -5.71 10.69
N ASN A 19 -8.65 -6.79 10.31
CA ASN A 19 -9.68 -7.40 11.14
C ASN A 19 -9.42 -8.91 11.25
N PRO A 20 -8.75 -9.36 12.32
CA PRO A 20 -8.41 -10.79 12.46
C PRO A 20 -9.63 -11.69 12.69
N ASN A 21 -10.80 -11.10 12.93
CA ASN A 21 -12.00 -11.87 13.24
C ASN A 21 -12.76 -12.32 12.00
N THR A 22 -12.42 -11.79 10.81
CA THR A 22 -13.06 -12.24 9.57
C THR A 22 -12.41 -13.53 9.08
N ALA A 23 -13.18 -14.31 8.32
CA ALA A 23 -12.69 -15.60 7.82
C ALA A 23 -11.74 -15.44 6.64
N GLU A 24 -12.04 -14.57 5.70
CA GLU A 24 -11.32 -14.49 4.43
C GLU A 24 -10.62 -13.16 4.22
N PHE A 25 -11.34 -12.07 4.34
CA PHE A 25 -10.81 -10.74 4.03
C PHE A 25 -10.47 -10.00 5.31
N LYS A 26 -9.26 -10.23 5.81
CA LYS A 26 -8.79 -9.62 7.05
C LYS A 26 -8.22 -8.22 6.83
N GLY A 27 -7.83 -7.90 5.59
CA GLY A 27 -7.21 -6.63 5.26
C GLY A 27 -8.14 -5.69 4.53
N LEU A 28 -7.82 -4.40 4.59
CA LEU A 28 -8.54 -3.37 3.85
C LEU A 28 -7.56 -2.26 3.49
N VAL A 29 -7.65 -1.81 2.23
CA VAL A 29 -6.94 -0.61 1.78
C VAL A 29 -7.95 0.30 1.09
N GLY A 30 -7.73 1.60 1.16
CA GLY A 30 -8.66 2.51 0.52
C GLY A 30 -8.20 3.95 0.49
N GLY A 31 -8.99 4.76 -0.19
CA GLY A 31 -8.86 6.20 -0.25
C GLY A 31 -10.03 6.86 0.48
N ASP A 32 -10.32 8.11 0.12
CA ASP A 32 -11.41 8.84 0.76
C ASP A 32 -12.79 8.29 0.39
N ASP A 33 -12.94 7.83 -0.85
CA ASP A 33 -14.25 7.45 -1.39
C ASP A 33 -14.29 6.03 -1.96
N TRP A 34 -13.28 5.22 -1.68
CA TRP A 34 -13.25 3.82 -2.11
C TRP A 34 -12.49 2.98 -1.10
N ALA A 35 -12.78 1.69 -1.08
CA ALA A 35 -12.05 0.73 -0.27
C ALA A 35 -12.11 -0.64 -0.93
N MET A 36 -11.09 -1.46 -0.65
CA MET A 36 -11.00 -2.83 -1.16
C MET A 36 -10.56 -3.74 -0.04
N GLU A 37 -11.29 -4.84 0.13
CA GLU A 37 -10.92 -5.86 1.09
C GLU A 37 -9.86 -6.79 0.49
N LEU A 38 -8.87 -7.14 1.29
CA LEU A 38 -7.77 -8.00 0.89
C LEU A 38 -7.69 -9.20 1.82
N THR A 39 -7.27 -10.34 1.27
CA THR A 39 -6.90 -11.46 2.13
C THR A 39 -5.63 -11.12 2.89
N GLU A 40 -5.34 -11.91 3.93
CA GLU A 40 -4.11 -11.69 4.72
C GLU A 40 -2.86 -11.75 3.84
N THR A 41 -2.77 -12.74 2.94
CA THR A 41 -1.62 -12.87 2.07
C THR A 41 -1.51 -11.71 1.07
N GLU A 42 -2.64 -11.22 0.56
CA GLU A 42 -2.64 -10.03 -0.31
C GLU A 42 -2.17 -8.79 0.45
N LEU A 43 -2.64 -8.60 1.66
CA LEU A 43 -2.22 -7.46 2.48
C LEU A 43 -0.72 -7.53 2.81
N ASN A 44 -0.23 -8.72 3.14
CA ASN A 44 1.19 -8.90 3.43
C ASN A 44 2.04 -8.57 2.21
N ASP A 45 1.64 -9.02 1.02
CA ASP A 45 2.33 -8.69 -0.22
C ASP A 45 2.26 -7.20 -0.52
N PHE A 46 1.09 -6.59 -0.31
CA PHE A 46 0.91 -5.16 -0.50
C PHE A 46 1.92 -4.38 0.36
N CYS A 47 2.00 -4.69 1.64
CA CYS A 47 2.92 -3.99 2.55
C CYS A 47 4.38 -4.23 2.16
N ARG A 48 4.73 -5.45 1.79
CA ARG A 48 6.09 -5.81 1.41
C ARG A 48 6.51 -5.11 0.12
N LEU A 49 5.66 -5.14 -0.90
CA LEU A 49 5.98 -4.50 -2.18
C LEU A 49 6.04 -2.98 -2.04
N LEU A 50 5.16 -2.39 -1.26
CA LEU A 50 5.21 -0.95 -1.01
C LEU A 50 6.53 -0.57 -0.33
N GLY A 51 6.97 -1.36 0.65
CA GLY A 51 8.27 -1.15 1.30
C GLY A 51 9.43 -1.24 0.32
N GLN A 52 9.40 -2.20 -0.61
CA GLN A 52 10.44 -2.33 -1.65
C GLN A 52 10.45 -1.12 -2.57
N LEU A 53 9.28 -0.64 -2.99
CA LEU A 53 9.18 0.51 -3.87
C LEU A 53 9.66 1.79 -3.16
N ALA A 54 9.31 1.95 -1.90
CA ALA A 54 9.77 3.10 -1.11
C ALA A 54 11.30 3.11 -1.00
N GLU A 55 11.89 1.94 -0.78
CA GLU A 55 13.35 1.81 -0.71
C GLU A 55 14.00 2.13 -2.05
N SER A 56 13.43 1.64 -3.15
CA SER A 56 13.93 1.94 -4.48
C SER A 56 13.90 3.44 -4.77
N MET A 57 12.80 4.12 -4.42
CA MET A 57 12.70 5.56 -4.63
C MET A 57 13.71 6.33 -3.78
N ARG A 58 13.95 5.88 -2.57
CA ARG A 58 14.94 6.51 -1.69
C ARG A 58 16.36 6.37 -2.24
N GLN A 59 16.70 5.19 -2.76
CA GLN A 59 18.02 4.97 -3.36
C GLN A 59 18.21 5.81 -4.61
N ILE A 60 17.19 5.89 -5.44
CA ILE A 60 17.25 6.71 -6.66
C ILE A 60 17.39 8.19 -6.30
N ALA A 61 16.71 8.66 -5.25
CA ALA A 61 16.80 10.05 -4.81
C ALA A 61 18.23 10.47 -4.47
N ALA A 62 19.06 9.53 -4.00
CA ALA A 62 20.44 9.81 -3.67
C ALA A 62 21.33 10.02 -4.91
N GLU A 63 20.88 9.56 -6.07
CA GLU A 63 21.67 9.56 -7.30
C GLU A 63 21.13 10.50 -8.37
N LEU A 64 19.84 10.87 -8.30
CA LEU A 64 19.18 11.67 -9.33
C LEU A 64 18.83 13.05 -8.80
N MET A 65 18.64 13.97 -9.73
CA MET A 65 18.15 15.30 -9.41
C MET A 65 16.66 15.24 -9.08
N ASP A 66 16.23 16.11 -8.18
CA ASP A 66 14.86 16.12 -7.67
C ASP A 66 13.81 16.41 -8.75
N GLU A 67 14.21 17.00 -9.88
CA GLU A 67 13.27 17.32 -10.94
C GLU A 67 13.00 16.15 -11.89
N GLU A 68 13.67 15.02 -11.74
CA GLU A 68 13.46 13.89 -12.64
C GLU A 68 12.26 13.06 -12.20
N LYS A 69 11.34 12.85 -13.13
CA LYS A 69 10.18 11.99 -12.92
C LYS A 69 10.54 10.56 -13.25
N ILE A 70 10.22 9.65 -12.35
CA ILE A 70 10.54 8.24 -12.49
C ILE A 70 9.34 7.38 -12.16
N ALA A 71 9.37 6.14 -12.64
CA ALA A 71 8.39 5.13 -12.30
C ALA A 71 9.12 3.85 -11.92
N CYS A 72 8.68 3.23 -10.83
CA CYS A 72 9.19 1.94 -10.39
C CYS A 72 8.02 1.01 -10.16
N GLU A 73 8.21 -0.27 -10.49
CA GLU A 73 7.16 -1.24 -10.26
C GLU A 73 7.70 -2.47 -9.56
N ALA A 74 6.80 -3.17 -8.87
CA ALA A 74 7.09 -4.42 -8.17
C ALA A 74 5.87 -5.32 -8.28
N GLU A 75 6.10 -6.63 -8.28
CA GLU A 75 5.04 -7.57 -8.56
C GLU A 75 5.25 -8.85 -7.77
N SER A 76 4.14 -9.45 -7.34
CA SER A 76 4.11 -10.80 -6.80
C SER A 76 3.09 -11.61 -7.59
N ASP A 77 2.88 -12.88 -7.21
CA ASP A 77 1.83 -13.68 -7.82
C ASP A 77 0.44 -13.10 -7.56
N LEU A 78 0.28 -12.32 -6.50
CA LEU A 78 -1.02 -11.86 -6.05
C LEU A 78 -1.35 -10.46 -6.55
N LEU A 79 -0.36 -9.58 -6.73
CA LEU A 79 -0.62 -8.22 -7.15
C LEU A 79 0.59 -7.54 -7.78
N TRP A 80 0.29 -6.49 -8.52
CA TRP A 80 1.27 -5.60 -9.13
C TRP A 80 1.11 -4.21 -8.53
N MET A 81 2.23 -3.52 -8.32
CA MET A 81 2.25 -2.16 -7.77
C MET A 81 3.22 -1.27 -8.54
N GLU A 82 2.88 0.01 -8.61
CA GLU A 82 3.73 1.01 -9.27
C GLU A 82 3.72 2.30 -8.47
N VAL A 83 4.90 2.91 -8.32
CA VAL A 83 5.02 4.30 -7.88
C VAL A 83 5.49 5.13 -9.06
N GLU A 84 4.95 6.35 -9.20
CA GLU A 84 5.30 7.23 -10.30
C GLU A 84 5.32 8.67 -9.81
N GLY A 85 6.38 9.39 -10.14
CA GLY A 85 6.53 10.77 -9.77
C GLY A 85 7.98 11.13 -9.49
N TYR A 86 8.15 12.00 -8.54
CA TYR A 86 9.47 12.46 -8.11
C TYR A 86 9.91 11.71 -6.87
N PRO A 87 11.22 11.60 -6.61
CA PRO A 87 11.70 10.82 -5.46
C PRO A 87 11.10 11.21 -4.11
N HIS A 88 10.68 12.47 -3.96
CA HIS A 88 10.10 12.96 -2.71
C HIS A 88 8.58 13.14 -2.76
N ALA A 89 7.96 12.90 -3.93
CA ALA A 89 6.49 13.07 -4.09
C ALA A 89 6.00 12.20 -5.24
N TYR A 90 5.53 11.01 -4.94
CA TYR A 90 5.08 10.07 -5.96
C TYR A 90 3.72 9.46 -5.62
N SER A 91 2.96 9.13 -6.67
CA SER A 91 1.70 8.43 -6.55
C SER A 91 1.95 6.92 -6.45
N LEU A 92 0.94 6.20 -5.98
CA LEU A 92 0.97 4.75 -5.85
C LEU A 92 -0.26 4.16 -6.52
N ARG A 93 -0.09 3.05 -7.21
CA ARG A 93 -1.17 2.31 -7.86
C ARG A 93 -0.95 0.82 -7.68
N PHE A 94 -2.03 0.06 -7.55
CA PHE A 94 -1.93 -1.39 -7.48
C PHE A 94 -3.06 -2.06 -8.26
N ILE A 95 -2.81 -3.29 -8.69
CA ILE A 95 -3.79 -4.13 -9.37
C ILE A 95 -3.70 -5.53 -8.76
N LEU A 96 -4.84 -6.08 -8.34
CA LEU A 96 -4.89 -7.47 -7.89
C LEU A 96 -4.88 -8.40 -9.09
N HIS A 97 -4.05 -9.44 -9.02
CA HIS A 97 -4.01 -10.50 -10.04
C HIS A 97 -5.00 -11.62 -9.75
N THR A 98 -5.60 -11.63 -8.57
CA THR A 98 -6.57 -12.64 -8.17
C THR A 98 -7.88 -12.47 -8.93
N GLY A 99 -8.81 -13.42 -8.76
CA GLY A 99 -10.05 -13.43 -9.53
C GLY A 99 -10.90 -12.17 -9.43
N ARG A 100 -10.75 -11.40 -8.35
CA ARG A 100 -11.50 -10.16 -8.15
C ARG A 100 -11.01 -9.01 -9.05
N ARG A 101 -9.74 -9.02 -9.41
CA ARG A 101 -9.12 -8.05 -10.32
C ARG A 101 -9.39 -6.59 -9.97
N GLY A 102 -9.40 -6.29 -8.68
CA GLY A 102 -9.57 -4.91 -8.24
C GLY A 102 -8.31 -4.08 -8.42
N GLU A 103 -8.48 -2.76 -8.50
CA GLU A 103 -7.34 -1.85 -8.54
C GLU A 103 -7.64 -0.60 -7.74
N GLY A 104 -6.58 0.10 -7.33
CA GLY A 104 -6.71 1.34 -6.60
C GLY A 104 -5.46 2.19 -6.73
N SER A 105 -5.59 3.45 -6.34
CA SER A 105 -4.49 4.39 -6.46
C SER A 105 -4.57 5.46 -5.36
N TRP A 106 -3.41 6.06 -5.07
CA TRP A 106 -3.29 7.14 -4.10
C TRP A 106 -2.44 8.25 -4.68
N THR A 107 -2.84 9.49 -4.36
CA THR A 107 -2.09 10.68 -4.77
C THR A 107 -0.79 10.80 -3.95
N PRO A 108 0.17 11.60 -4.43
CA PRO A 108 1.41 11.81 -3.66
C PRO A 108 1.17 12.34 -2.25
N ALA A 109 0.11 13.10 -2.03
CA ALA A 109 -0.20 13.61 -0.68
C ALA A 109 -0.60 12.50 0.28
N ALA A 110 -1.18 11.42 -0.22
CA ALA A 110 -1.65 10.30 0.61
C ALA A 110 -0.57 9.26 0.89
N VAL A 111 0.42 9.12 0.00
CA VAL A 111 1.38 8.02 0.05
C VAL A 111 2.23 7.98 1.32
N PRO A 112 2.78 9.10 1.82
CA PRO A 112 3.62 9.02 3.03
C PRO A 112 2.86 8.47 4.25
N GLY A 113 1.62 8.93 4.47
CA GLY A 113 0.81 8.43 5.59
C GLY A 113 0.45 6.98 5.45
N LEU A 114 0.05 6.56 4.24
CA LEU A 114 -0.27 5.17 3.96
C LEU A 114 0.95 4.27 4.21
N MET A 115 2.11 4.69 3.71
CA MET A 115 3.35 3.93 3.87
C MET A 115 3.72 3.75 5.35
N GLN A 116 3.62 4.81 6.14
CA GLN A 116 3.87 4.73 7.57
C GLN A 116 2.91 3.78 8.25
N ALA A 117 1.63 3.82 7.88
CA ALA A 117 0.62 2.95 8.46
C ALA A 117 0.87 1.48 8.11
N THR A 118 1.32 1.17 6.90
CA THR A 118 1.64 -0.22 6.52
C THR A 118 2.79 -0.78 7.34
N GLN A 119 3.76 0.05 7.68
CA GLN A 119 4.87 -0.38 8.53
C GLN A 119 4.39 -0.73 9.93
N MET A 120 3.42 0.00 10.45
CA MET A 120 2.84 -0.29 11.76
C MET A 120 2.02 -1.58 11.77
N LEU A 121 1.37 -1.92 10.66
CA LEU A 121 0.62 -3.17 10.56
C LEU A 121 1.52 -4.40 10.63
N LYS A 122 2.78 -4.29 10.25
CA LYS A 122 3.72 -5.42 10.27
C LYS A 122 4.09 -5.88 11.68
N VAL A 123 3.66 -5.17 12.68
CA VAL A 123 3.97 -5.52 14.07
C VAL A 123 3.07 -6.64 14.60
N PHE A 124 2.05 -7.03 13.87
CA PHE A 124 1.13 -8.09 14.28
C PHE A 124 1.81 -9.44 14.37
#